data_4d2767d94e43e89efcdda796252a8ac1
#
_entry.id   4d2767d94e43e89efcdda796252a8ac1
#
_cell.length_a   1.000
_cell.length_b   1.000
_cell.length_c   1.000
_cell.angle_alpha   90.00
_cell.angle_beta   90.00
_cell.angle_gamma   90.00
#
_symmetry.space_group_name_H-M   'P 1'
#
loop_
_entity.id
_entity.type
_entity.pdbx_description
1 polymer ?
#
loop_
_entity_poly.entity_id
_entity_poly.type
_entity_poly.pdbx_seq_one_letter_code
_entity_poly.pdbx_strand_id
1 'polypeptide(L)'
;LYVLIYHVFRYRRAVVRRNLTESFPEKDARGILDIEKRFYRFFADNLLETCKMTTISREEMGRRMRFVNMDEFNAVQREGKSVALYMGHFGNWEWCSSMPLYFEKTTTSAEIYHRLRNKSVDRIMMRNRERMGATCVEMRKTARYINEQARAGSICVVGFIADQSPRKRDSRHFLHFLNHEVPVLVGTEKIAKHYGFEAWFLRVRRVRRGYYEAEYVRMHDAPSSLPDFELTAIYFRMLEDAIRRQPELYLWTHRRFKHARKQAG
;
A
#
# COMPACT_ATOMS: atom_id res chain seq x y z
N LEU A 1 -2.72 -23.71 6.41
CA LEU A 1 -3.39 -22.83 5.45
C LEU A 1 -2.68 -22.79 4.09
N TYR A 2 -1.34 -22.66 4.03
CA TYR A 2 -0.56 -22.69 2.77
C TYR A 2 -0.92 -23.91 1.90
N VAL A 3 -0.90 -25.14 2.46
CA VAL A 3 -1.20 -26.37 1.72
C VAL A 3 -2.60 -26.31 1.08
N LEU A 4 -3.60 -25.85 1.84
CA LEU A 4 -4.97 -25.71 1.33
C LEU A 4 -5.04 -24.70 0.18
N ILE A 5 -4.48 -23.50 0.34
CA ILE A 5 -4.55 -22.44 -0.67
C ILE A 5 -3.77 -22.82 -1.93
N TYR A 6 -2.55 -23.36 -1.76
CA TYR A 6 -1.63 -23.57 -2.88
C TYR A 6 -1.84 -24.93 -3.58
N HIS A 7 -2.00 -26.00 -2.84
CA HIS A 7 -2.06 -27.35 -3.41
C HIS A 7 -3.49 -27.82 -3.66
N VAL A 8 -4.41 -27.59 -2.71
CA VAL A 8 -5.79 -28.10 -2.81
C VAL A 8 -6.64 -27.17 -3.68
N PHE A 9 -6.86 -25.92 -3.23
CA PHE A 9 -7.73 -24.97 -3.94
C PHE A 9 -7.04 -24.31 -5.14
N ARG A 10 -5.72 -24.34 -5.22
CA ARG A 10 -4.92 -23.72 -6.29
C ARG A 10 -5.34 -22.25 -6.58
N TYR A 11 -5.71 -21.54 -5.49
CA TYR A 11 -6.32 -20.22 -5.56
C TYR A 11 -5.49 -19.27 -6.42
N ARG A 12 -6.02 -18.90 -7.59
CA ARG A 12 -5.45 -17.94 -8.55
C ARG A 12 -4.01 -18.26 -9.02
N ARG A 13 -3.55 -19.52 -8.96
CA ARG A 13 -2.15 -19.88 -9.33
C ARG A 13 -1.79 -19.46 -10.76
N ALA A 14 -2.69 -19.63 -11.73
CA ALA A 14 -2.44 -19.20 -13.10
C ALA A 14 -2.23 -17.68 -13.20
N VAL A 15 -2.96 -16.88 -12.41
CA VAL A 15 -2.79 -15.42 -12.36
C VAL A 15 -1.44 -15.06 -11.74
N VAL A 16 -1.09 -15.67 -10.61
CA VAL A 16 0.19 -15.42 -9.92
C VAL A 16 1.36 -15.83 -10.81
N ARG A 17 1.32 -17.01 -11.39
CA ARG A 17 2.36 -17.51 -12.28
C ARG A 17 2.58 -16.55 -13.46
N ARG A 18 1.51 -16.18 -14.14
CA ARG A 18 1.57 -15.26 -15.27
C ARG A 18 2.15 -13.90 -14.85
N ASN A 19 1.62 -13.29 -13.79
CA ASN A 19 2.11 -12.01 -13.30
C ASN A 19 3.62 -12.06 -12.99
N LEU A 20 4.09 -13.12 -12.31
CA LEU A 20 5.52 -13.30 -12.00
C LEU A 20 6.37 -13.47 -13.25
N THR A 21 5.96 -14.37 -14.18
CA THR A 21 6.72 -14.61 -15.41
C THR A 21 6.85 -13.35 -16.26
N GLU A 22 5.76 -12.60 -16.40
CA GLU A 22 5.74 -11.36 -17.19
C GLU A 22 6.52 -10.22 -16.50
N SER A 23 6.56 -10.18 -15.14
CA SER A 23 7.26 -9.14 -14.37
C SER A 23 8.76 -9.39 -14.20
N PHE A 24 9.20 -10.64 -14.31
CA PHE A 24 10.61 -11.05 -14.12
C PHE A 24 11.08 -11.91 -15.29
N PRO A 25 11.11 -11.36 -16.52
CA PRO A 25 11.50 -12.13 -17.70
C PRO A 25 12.95 -12.65 -17.65
N GLU A 26 13.79 -12.04 -16.81
CA GLU A 26 15.16 -12.47 -16.57
C GLU A 26 15.29 -13.75 -15.74
N LYS A 27 14.20 -14.22 -15.11
CA LYS A 27 14.21 -15.42 -14.26
C LYS A 27 13.74 -16.63 -15.02
N ASP A 28 14.42 -17.74 -14.81
CA ASP A 28 14.01 -19.04 -15.32
C ASP A 28 12.75 -19.60 -14.62
N ALA A 29 12.20 -20.65 -15.16
CA ALA A 29 10.98 -21.30 -14.62
C ALA A 29 11.14 -21.74 -13.14
N ARG A 30 12.36 -22.13 -12.73
CA ARG A 30 12.67 -22.56 -11.36
C ARG A 30 12.65 -21.37 -10.40
N GLY A 31 13.26 -20.23 -10.78
CA GLY A 31 13.24 -18.98 -10.03
C GLY A 31 11.83 -18.42 -9.86
N ILE A 32 11.02 -18.45 -10.92
CA ILE A 32 9.59 -18.06 -10.85
C ILE A 32 8.81 -18.97 -9.90
N LEU A 33 9.02 -20.28 -9.96
CA LEU A 33 8.34 -21.23 -9.07
C LEU A 33 8.74 -21.04 -7.60
N ASP A 34 9.99 -20.69 -7.32
CA ASP A 34 10.46 -20.39 -5.98
C ASP A 34 9.75 -19.15 -5.41
N ILE A 35 9.72 -18.04 -6.17
CA ILE A 35 9.00 -16.82 -5.76
C ILE A 35 7.51 -17.12 -5.53
N GLU A 36 6.87 -17.89 -6.43
CA GLU A 36 5.46 -18.27 -6.30
C GLU A 36 5.20 -19.03 -4.98
N LYS A 37 6.03 -20.02 -4.65
CA LYS A 37 5.89 -20.78 -3.40
C LYS A 37 6.12 -19.92 -2.16
N ARG A 38 7.12 -19.03 -2.18
CA ARG A 38 7.37 -18.06 -1.09
C ARG A 38 6.21 -17.08 -0.95
N PHE A 39 5.67 -16.57 -2.06
CA PHE A 39 4.48 -15.73 -2.07
C PHE A 39 3.28 -16.43 -1.40
N TYR A 40 2.95 -17.67 -1.75
CA TYR A 40 1.80 -18.34 -1.14
C TYR A 40 1.98 -18.66 0.34
N ARG A 41 3.22 -18.90 0.79
CA ARG A 41 3.51 -19.00 2.23
C ARG A 41 3.26 -17.67 2.92
N PHE A 42 3.78 -16.58 2.36
CA PHE A 42 3.53 -15.23 2.86
C PHE A 42 2.04 -14.88 2.83
N PHE A 43 1.34 -15.16 1.74
CA PHE A 43 -0.09 -14.88 1.59
C PHE A 43 -0.94 -15.62 2.64
N ALA A 44 -0.61 -16.87 2.93
CA ALA A 44 -1.24 -17.64 3.99
C ALA A 44 -0.99 -17.03 5.38
N ASP A 45 0.25 -16.59 5.65
CA ASP A 45 0.61 -15.92 6.89
C ASP A 45 -0.15 -14.57 7.02
N ASN A 46 -0.17 -13.77 5.96
CA ASN A 46 -0.84 -12.47 5.93
C ASN A 46 -2.35 -12.58 6.22
N LEU A 47 -3.02 -13.62 5.71
CA LEU A 47 -4.42 -13.88 6.04
C LEU A 47 -4.62 -14.18 7.55
N LEU A 48 -3.74 -14.99 8.15
CA LEU A 48 -3.80 -15.28 9.58
C LEU A 48 -3.46 -14.04 10.42
N GLU A 49 -2.50 -13.26 10.00
CA GLU A 49 -2.09 -12.01 10.64
C GLU A 49 -3.21 -10.96 10.58
N THR A 50 -3.93 -10.89 9.46
CA THR A 50 -5.13 -10.04 9.33
C THR A 50 -6.23 -10.47 10.30
N CYS A 51 -6.48 -11.78 10.45
CA CYS A 51 -7.41 -12.29 11.46
C CYS A 51 -6.92 -11.96 12.88
N LYS A 52 -5.61 -12.12 13.15
CA LYS A 52 -5.01 -11.82 14.46
C LYS A 52 -5.16 -10.33 14.83
N MET A 53 -5.26 -9.43 13.86
CA MET A 53 -5.49 -8.01 14.10
C MET A 53 -6.75 -7.73 14.95
N THR A 54 -7.70 -8.66 14.98
CA THR A 54 -8.90 -8.55 15.82
C THR A 54 -8.61 -8.60 17.30
N THR A 55 -7.56 -9.31 17.73
CA THR A 55 -7.26 -9.62 19.12
C THR A 55 -5.87 -9.19 19.59
N ILE A 56 -4.96 -8.86 18.69
CA ILE A 56 -3.59 -8.48 19.02
C ILE A 56 -3.56 -7.22 19.91
N SER A 57 -2.74 -7.22 20.96
CA SER A 57 -2.54 -6.03 21.79
C SER A 57 -1.69 -4.98 21.05
N ARG A 58 -1.74 -3.72 21.52
CA ARG A 58 -0.91 -2.64 20.94
C ARG A 58 0.58 -2.90 21.17
N GLU A 59 0.96 -3.47 22.34
CA GLU A 59 2.34 -3.82 22.67
C GLU A 59 2.87 -4.93 21.74
N GLU A 60 2.07 -5.97 21.49
CA GLU A 60 2.44 -7.05 20.59
C GLU A 60 2.49 -6.54 19.13
N MET A 61 1.57 -5.66 18.73
CA MET A 61 1.60 -5.01 17.42
C MET A 61 2.91 -4.22 17.27
N GLY A 62 3.32 -3.41 18.24
CA GLY A 62 4.56 -2.64 18.19
C GLY A 62 5.82 -3.48 18.12
N ARG A 63 5.82 -4.69 18.74
CA ARG A 63 6.93 -5.64 18.59
C ARG A 63 7.02 -6.26 17.21
N ARG A 64 5.87 -6.43 16.52
CA ARG A 64 5.78 -7.12 15.23
C ARG A 64 5.81 -6.21 14.03
N MET A 65 5.33 -4.97 14.19
CA MET A 65 5.33 -3.93 13.16
C MET A 65 6.07 -2.71 13.72
N ARG A 66 7.33 -2.54 13.34
CA ARG A 66 8.19 -1.45 13.81
C ARG A 66 8.26 -0.36 12.76
N PHE A 67 8.02 0.87 13.17
CA PHE A 67 8.22 2.07 12.35
C PHE A 67 9.57 2.67 12.74
N VAL A 68 10.55 2.66 11.80
CA VAL A 68 11.97 2.83 12.18
C VAL A 68 12.45 4.27 12.28
N ASN A 69 11.83 5.22 11.59
CA ASN A 69 12.25 6.63 11.60
C ASN A 69 11.10 7.59 11.94
N MET A 70 10.35 7.24 13.00
CA MET A 70 9.17 8.01 13.42
C MET A 70 9.50 9.44 13.81
N ASP A 71 10.66 9.72 14.41
CA ASP A 71 11.02 11.07 14.85
C ASP A 71 11.18 12.02 13.68
N GLU A 72 11.82 11.57 12.58
CA GLU A 72 11.93 12.31 11.33
C GLU A 72 10.56 12.57 10.72
N PHE A 73 9.72 11.53 10.67
CA PHE A 73 8.36 11.64 10.13
C PHE A 73 7.46 12.55 10.98
N ASN A 74 7.56 12.48 12.30
CA ASN A 74 6.82 13.34 13.22
C ASN A 74 7.32 14.80 13.19
N ALA A 75 8.58 15.06 12.86
CA ALA A 75 9.09 16.41 12.69
C ALA A 75 8.30 17.20 11.64
N VAL A 76 7.92 16.58 10.54
CA VAL A 76 7.08 17.17 9.48
C VAL A 76 5.73 17.61 10.04
N GLN A 77 5.14 16.80 10.91
CA GLN A 77 3.86 17.10 11.55
C GLN A 77 3.99 18.26 12.56
N ARG A 78 5.10 18.29 13.32
CA ARG A 78 5.40 19.44 14.23
C ARG A 78 5.63 20.75 13.49
N GLU A 79 6.12 20.68 12.25
CA GLU A 79 6.23 21.84 11.35
C GLU A 79 4.88 22.29 10.76
N GLY A 80 3.78 21.66 11.13
CA GLY A 80 2.45 22.04 10.65
C GLY A 80 2.10 21.52 9.26
N LYS A 81 2.84 20.53 8.74
CA LYS A 81 2.64 20.01 7.40
C LYS A 81 1.83 18.73 7.40
N SER A 82 0.86 18.64 6.51
CA SER A 82 0.09 17.43 6.24
C SER A 82 0.81 16.53 5.23
N VAL A 83 0.54 15.23 5.27
CA VAL A 83 1.25 14.23 4.49
C VAL A 83 0.31 13.37 3.65
N ALA A 84 0.62 13.21 2.37
CA ALA A 84 0.11 12.15 1.52
C ALA A 84 1.08 10.96 1.61
N LEU A 85 0.68 9.93 2.36
CA LEU A 85 1.49 8.73 2.57
C LEU A 85 1.13 7.66 1.54
N TYR A 86 2.04 7.41 0.64
CA TYR A 86 1.90 6.39 -0.39
C TYR A 86 2.30 5.01 0.14
N MET A 87 1.48 4.02 -0.15
CA MET A 87 1.69 2.62 0.21
C MET A 87 1.35 1.71 -0.97
N GLY A 88 1.83 0.47 -0.94
CA GLY A 88 1.42 -0.58 -1.87
C GLY A 88 0.74 -1.74 -1.15
N HIS A 89 0.03 -2.61 -1.89
CA HIS A 89 -0.38 -3.93 -1.38
C HIS A 89 0.86 -4.82 -1.25
N PHE A 90 1.80 -4.40 -0.41
CA PHE A 90 3.12 -4.98 -0.23
C PHE A 90 3.43 -5.16 1.26
N GLY A 91 4.00 -6.30 1.63
CA GLY A 91 4.20 -6.65 3.03
C GLY A 91 2.88 -6.82 3.78
N ASN A 92 2.89 -6.51 5.08
CA ASN A 92 1.65 -6.52 5.86
C ASN A 92 1.03 -5.12 5.93
N TRP A 93 0.42 -4.69 4.83
CA TRP A 93 -0.24 -3.38 4.72
C TRP A 93 -1.40 -3.19 5.71
N GLU A 94 -2.07 -4.27 6.16
CA GLU A 94 -3.12 -4.17 7.18
C GLU A 94 -2.55 -3.76 8.53
N TRP A 95 -1.39 -4.29 8.91
CA TRP A 95 -0.74 -3.91 10.17
C TRP A 95 -0.15 -2.50 10.13
N CYS A 96 0.08 -1.93 8.95
CA CYS A 96 0.45 -0.51 8.83
C CYS A 96 -0.60 0.43 9.42
N SER A 97 -1.86 0.00 9.54
CA SER A 97 -2.93 0.75 10.23
C SER A 97 -2.62 1.05 11.70
N SER A 98 -1.55 0.46 12.26
CA SER A 98 -1.07 0.76 13.62
C SER A 98 -0.15 1.99 13.70
N MET A 99 0.28 2.56 12.57
CA MET A 99 1.16 3.73 12.56
C MET A 99 0.60 4.95 13.33
N PRO A 100 -0.74 5.22 13.37
CA PRO A 100 -1.27 6.37 14.11
C PRO A 100 -1.01 6.31 15.61
N LEU A 101 -0.71 5.12 16.17
CA LEU A 101 -0.33 4.96 17.59
C LEU A 101 0.95 5.73 17.94
N TYR A 102 1.74 6.12 16.94
CA TYR A 102 3.06 6.74 17.09
C TYR A 102 3.13 8.15 16.50
N PHE A 103 2.03 8.67 15.96
CA PHE A 103 1.97 10.04 15.44
C PHE A 103 1.89 11.07 16.56
N GLU A 104 2.18 12.32 16.25
CA GLU A 104 1.93 13.45 17.14
C GLU A 104 0.44 13.48 17.53
N LYS A 105 0.15 13.80 18.81
CA LYS A 105 -1.22 13.74 19.36
C LYS A 105 -2.21 14.67 18.64
N THR A 106 -1.71 15.72 18.03
CA THR A 106 -2.49 16.71 17.28
C THR A 106 -2.74 16.31 15.83
N THR A 107 -2.10 15.22 15.38
CA THR A 107 -2.21 14.75 14.00
C THR A 107 -3.40 13.81 13.84
N THR A 108 -4.24 14.10 12.86
CA THR A 108 -5.30 13.19 12.43
C THR A 108 -4.77 12.20 11.40
N SER A 109 -5.25 10.97 11.46
CA SER A 109 -4.85 9.92 10.51
C SER A 109 -6.05 9.40 9.75
N ALA A 110 -5.93 9.27 8.42
CA ALA A 110 -6.95 8.65 7.60
C ALA A 110 -6.36 7.59 6.67
N GLU A 111 -7.06 6.49 6.53
CA GLU A 111 -6.80 5.45 5.54
C GLU A 111 -7.89 5.47 4.49
N ILE A 112 -7.51 5.72 3.24
CA ILE A 112 -8.44 5.74 2.13
C ILE A 112 -8.72 4.30 1.69
N TYR A 113 -9.98 3.89 1.75
CA TYR A 113 -10.37 2.54 1.42
C TYR A 113 -11.52 2.45 0.42
N HIS A 114 -11.64 1.31 -0.24
CA HIS A 114 -12.77 0.97 -1.09
C HIS A 114 -13.67 -0.02 -0.35
N ARG A 115 -14.96 0.32 -0.20
CA ARG A 115 -15.95 -0.51 0.48
C ARG A 115 -15.99 -1.93 -0.08
N LEU A 116 -15.94 -2.92 0.80
CA LEU A 116 -16.08 -4.32 0.42
C LEU A 116 -17.54 -4.68 0.14
N ARG A 117 -17.76 -5.64 -0.77
CA ARG A 117 -19.13 -6.12 -1.09
C ARG A 117 -19.80 -6.81 0.09
N ASN A 118 -19.03 -7.58 0.86
CA ASN A 118 -19.53 -8.23 2.07
C ASN A 118 -19.51 -7.23 3.23
N LYS A 119 -20.68 -6.75 3.63
CA LYS A 119 -20.84 -5.73 4.69
C LYS A 119 -20.30 -6.18 6.06
N SER A 120 -20.36 -7.48 6.38
CA SER A 120 -19.85 -8.00 7.65
C SER A 120 -18.34 -7.99 7.68
N VAL A 121 -17.69 -8.45 6.60
CA VAL A 121 -16.22 -8.39 6.46
C VAL A 121 -15.75 -6.94 6.43
N ASP A 122 -16.43 -6.06 5.70
CA ASP A 122 -16.13 -4.62 5.65
C ASP A 122 -16.11 -4.01 7.05
N ARG A 123 -17.13 -4.28 7.86
CA ARG A 123 -17.25 -3.80 9.24
C ARG A 123 -16.14 -4.31 10.14
N ILE A 124 -15.77 -5.59 10.01
CA ILE A 124 -14.66 -6.18 10.79
C ILE A 124 -13.34 -5.51 10.42
N MET A 125 -13.06 -5.33 9.13
CA MET A 125 -11.83 -4.69 8.66
C MET A 125 -11.72 -3.24 9.15
N MET A 126 -12.79 -2.46 9.02
CA MET A 126 -12.84 -1.08 9.53
C MET A 126 -12.57 -1.05 11.06
N ARG A 127 -13.30 -1.86 11.84
CA ARG A 127 -13.11 -1.93 13.30
C ARG A 127 -11.68 -2.29 13.67
N ASN A 128 -11.05 -3.20 12.95
CA ASN A 128 -9.66 -3.57 13.19
C ASN A 128 -8.70 -2.40 12.99
N ARG A 129 -8.86 -1.62 11.93
CA ARG A 129 -8.04 -0.44 11.63
C ARG A 129 -8.30 0.68 12.63
N GLU A 130 -9.56 0.99 12.91
CA GLU A 130 -9.96 2.02 13.86
C GLU A 130 -9.46 1.72 15.29
N ARG A 131 -9.43 0.44 15.69
CA ARG A 131 -8.86 0.01 16.98
C ARG A 131 -7.38 0.37 17.13
N MET A 132 -6.67 0.50 16.02
CA MET A 132 -5.26 0.90 15.96
C MET A 132 -5.08 2.42 15.74
N GLY A 133 -6.17 3.20 15.79
CA GLY A 133 -6.10 4.66 15.74
C GLY A 133 -6.32 5.26 14.35
N ALA A 134 -6.51 4.44 13.31
CA ALA A 134 -6.78 4.95 11.97
C ALA A 134 -8.24 5.38 11.80
N THR A 135 -8.50 6.44 11.05
CA THR A 135 -9.85 6.80 10.57
C THR A 135 -10.05 6.23 9.17
N CYS A 136 -11.02 5.35 9.00
CA CYS A 136 -11.33 4.77 7.69
C CYS A 136 -12.19 5.73 6.86
N VAL A 137 -11.66 6.23 5.74
CA VAL A 137 -12.37 7.16 4.85
C VAL A 137 -12.66 6.50 3.51
N GLU A 138 -13.94 6.42 3.15
CA GLU A 138 -14.33 5.89 1.83
C GLU A 138 -13.76 6.76 0.70
N MET A 139 -13.17 6.15 -0.33
CA MET A 139 -12.50 6.82 -1.45
C MET A 139 -13.33 7.99 -2.03
N ARG A 140 -14.65 7.85 -2.14
CA ARG A 140 -15.52 8.92 -2.67
C ARG A 140 -15.64 10.13 -1.74
N LYS A 141 -15.29 9.98 -0.48
CA LYS A 141 -15.37 11.04 0.55
C LYS A 141 -14.01 11.68 0.85
N THR A 142 -12.93 11.23 0.19
CA THR A 142 -11.57 11.69 0.45
C THR A 142 -11.43 13.20 0.38
N ALA A 143 -11.86 13.83 -0.71
CA ALA A 143 -11.76 15.28 -0.88
C ALA A 143 -12.56 16.03 0.17
N ARG A 144 -13.77 15.56 0.50
CA ARG A 144 -14.59 16.14 1.56
C ARG A 144 -13.90 16.09 2.92
N TYR A 145 -13.37 14.91 3.28
CA TYR A 145 -12.64 14.72 4.53
C TYR A 145 -11.43 15.66 4.63
N ILE A 146 -10.61 15.74 3.58
CA ILE A 146 -9.42 16.61 3.57
C ILE A 146 -9.83 18.09 3.69
N ASN A 147 -10.87 18.52 2.99
CA ASN A 147 -11.40 19.87 3.12
C ASN A 147 -11.88 20.20 4.55
N GLU A 148 -12.55 19.25 5.21
CA GLU A 148 -12.98 19.39 6.61
C GLU A 148 -11.78 19.54 7.54
N GLN A 149 -10.71 18.72 7.36
CA GLN A 149 -9.48 18.83 8.15
C GLN A 149 -8.76 20.16 7.90
N ALA A 150 -8.63 20.59 6.64
CA ALA A 150 -7.98 21.85 6.28
C ALA A 150 -8.71 23.06 6.89
N ARG A 151 -10.05 23.08 6.85
CA ARG A 151 -10.85 24.14 7.48
C ARG A 151 -10.72 24.15 9.00
N ALA A 152 -10.53 23.01 9.62
CA ALA A 152 -10.30 22.88 11.05
C ALA A 152 -8.87 23.25 11.47
N GLY A 153 -7.97 23.55 10.51
CA GLY A 153 -6.55 23.77 10.77
C GLY A 153 -5.82 22.53 11.28
N SER A 154 -6.39 21.34 11.04
CA SER A 154 -5.84 20.06 11.51
C SER A 154 -4.75 19.56 10.57
N ILE A 155 -3.65 19.13 11.15
CA ILE A 155 -2.59 18.41 10.43
C ILE A 155 -3.06 16.98 10.23
N CYS A 156 -2.93 16.45 9.02
CA CYS A 156 -3.36 15.09 8.72
C CYS A 156 -2.31 14.28 7.95
N VAL A 157 -2.22 13.00 8.30
CA VAL A 157 -1.53 11.98 7.51
C VAL A 157 -2.59 11.13 6.82
N VAL A 158 -2.60 11.15 5.50
CA VAL A 158 -3.58 10.42 4.69
C VAL A 158 -2.89 9.30 3.93
N GLY A 159 -3.18 8.06 4.30
CA GLY A 159 -2.63 6.85 3.68
C GLY A 159 -3.38 6.45 2.41
N PHE A 160 -2.64 6.25 1.31
CA PHE A 160 -3.15 5.86 0.00
C PHE A 160 -2.46 4.59 -0.48
N ILE A 161 -3.22 3.55 -0.77
CA ILE A 161 -2.73 2.36 -1.48
C ILE A 161 -3.17 2.49 -2.94
N ALA A 162 -2.25 2.93 -3.83
CA ALA A 162 -2.58 3.36 -5.18
C ALA A 162 -2.07 2.42 -6.30
N ASP A 163 -1.60 1.21 -5.96
CA ASP A 163 -0.98 0.27 -6.88
C ASP A 163 -1.94 -0.61 -7.68
N GLN A 164 -3.23 -0.60 -7.39
CA GLN A 164 -4.20 -1.42 -8.13
C GLN A 164 -4.57 -0.82 -9.49
N SER A 165 -4.94 -1.72 -10.42
CA SER A 165 -5.35 -1.32 -11.77
C SER A 165 -6.65 -0.50 -11.74
N PRO A 166 -6.69 0.70 -12.33
CA PRO A 166 -7.91 1.47 -12.45
C PRO A 166 -8.97 0.73 -13.29
N ARG A 167 -10.21 1.23 -13.27
CA ARG A 167 -11.23 0.75 -14.21
C ARG A 167 -10.86 1.21 -15.63
N LYS A 168 -11.26 0.47 -16.67
CA LYS A 168 -10.92 0.81 -18.06
C LYS A 168 -11.26 2.27 -18.42
N ARG A 169 -12.39 2.79 -17.96
CA ARG A 169 -12.81 4.18 -18.21
C ARG A 169 -11.92 5.23 -17.51
N ASP A 170 -11.21 4.83 -16.46
CA ASP A 170 -10.35 5.70 -15.63
C ASP A 170 -8.86 5.54 -16.02
N SER A 171 -8.55 4.69 -17.01
CA SER A 171 -7.21 4.37 -17.50
C SER A 171 -6.73 5.42 -18.52
N ARG A 172 -6.36 6.61 -18.02
CA ARG A 172 -5.96 7.75 -18.88
C ARG A 172 -4.47 7.99 -18.90
N HIS A 173 -3.77 7.65 -17.80
CA HIS A 173 -2.33 7.81 -17.70
C HIS A 173 -1.65 6.44 -17.56
N PHE A 174 -0.56 6.24 -18.31
CA PHE A 174 0.19 5.00 -18.36
C PHE A 174 1.64 5.26 -17.96
N LEU A 175 2.26 4.29 -17.30
CA LEU A 175 3.69 4.29 -17.01
C LEU A 175 4.23 2.86 -17.03
N HIS A 176 5.56 2.76 -17.08
CA HIS A 176 6.24 1.46 -17.00
C HIS A 176 6.32 0.99 -15.55
N PHE A 177 5.88 -0.24 -15.28
CA PHE A 177 5.92 -0.87 -13.97
C PHE A 177 6.01 -2.38 -14.11
N LEU A 178 7.04 -3.00 -13.51
CA LEU A 178 7.28 -4.44 -13.56
C LEU A 178 7.20 -5.01 -14.98
N ASN A 179 7.96 -4.43 -15.89
CA ASN A 179 8.04 -4.83 -17.30
C ASN A 179 6.73 -4.70 -18.10
N HIS A 180 5.80 -3.84 -17.65
CA HIS A 180 4.53 -3.58 -18.35
C HIS A 180 4.27 -2.08 -18.45
N GLU A 181 3.64 -1.65 -19.54
CA GLU A 181 3.04 -0.32 -19.64
C GLU A 181 1.62 -0.37 -19.08
N VAL A 182 1.45 0.12 -17.85
CA VAL A 182 0.23 -0.05 -17.06
C VAL A 182 -0.51 1.26 -16.84
N PRO A 183 -1.85 1.23 -16.83
CA PRO A 183 -2.62 2.38 -16.40
C PRO A 183 -2.54 2.56 -14.89
N VAL A 184 -2.48 3.82 -14.45
CA VAL A 184 -2.36 4.20 -13.04
C VAL A 184 -3.37 5.25 -12.63
N LEU A 185 -3.65 5.28 -11.32
CA LEU A 185 -4.47 6.31 -10.70
C LEU A 185 -3.58 7.48 -10.27
N VAL A 186 -3.92 8.67 -10.72
CA VAL A 186 -3.20 9.92 -10.41
C VAL A 186 -3.90 10.77 -9.35
N GLY A 187 -4.94 10.22 -8.72
CA GLY A 187 -5.75 10.96 -7.74
C GLY A 187 -4.98 11.40 -6.51
N THR A 188 -4.07 10.58 -6.01
CA THR A 188 -3.24 10.88 -4.84
C THR A 188 -2.29 12.04 -5.12
N GLU A 189 -1.65 12.07 -6.30
CA GLU A 189 -0.80 13.18 -6.72
C GLU A 189 -1.59 14.49 -6.81
N LYS A 190 -2.77 14.46 -7.42
CA LYS A 190 -3.64 15.64 -7.51
C LYS A 190 -4.02 16.18 -6.13
N ILE A 191 -4.29 15.30 -5.18
CA ILE A 191 -4.57 15.66 -3.79
C ILE A 191 -3.32 16.30 -3.15
N ALA A 192 -2.17 15.64 -3.23
CA ALA A 192 -0.93 16.15 -2.65
C ALA A 192 -0.57 17.54 -3.19
N LYS A 193 -0.65 17.75 -4.50
CA LYS A 193 -0.41 19.05 -5.15
C LYS A 193 -1.43 20.12 -4.75
N HIS A 194 -2.72 19.78 -4.75
CA HIS A 194 -3.80 20.73 -4.50
C HIS A 194 -3.81 21.26 -3.06
N TYR A 195 -3.52 20.37 -2.09
CA TYR A 195 -3.54 20.72 -0.66
C TYR A 195 -2.16 21.06 -0.10
N GLY A 196 -1.11 21.05 -0.91
CA GLY A 196 0.27 21.32 -0.47
C GLY A 196 0.80 20.28 0.53
N PHE A 197 0.38 19.02 0.42
CA PHE A 197 0.86 17.94 1.28
C PHE A 197 2.28 17.55 0.89
N GLU A 198 3.14 17.27 1.87
CA GLU A 198 4.35 16.53 1.57
C GLU A 198 4.01 15.11 1.12
N ALA A 199 4.80 14.54 0.23
CA ALA A 199 4.63 13.18 -0.25
C ALA A 199 5.68 12.24 0.34
N TRP A 200 5.22 11.17 0.96
CA TRP A 200 6.06 10.15 1.57
C TRP A 200 5.63 8.75 1.13
N PHE A 201 6.58 7.83 1.05
CA PHE A 201 6.36 6.42 0.77
C PHE A 201 6.65 5.57 2.00
N LEU A 202 5.75 4.67 2.37
CA LEU A 202 5.97 3.71 3.44
C LEU A 202 6.61 2.45 2.86
N ARG A 203 7.91 2.31 3.05
CA ARG A 203 8.68 1.13 2.63
C ARG A 203 8.59 0.06 3.68
N VAL A 204 7.84 -1.00 3.40
CA VAL A 204 7.70 -2.15 4.31
C VAL A 204 8.72 -3.23 3.92
N ARG A 205 9.36 -3.87 4.89
CA ARG A 205 10.15 -5.09 4.68
C ARG A 205 9.80 -6.15 5.72
N ARG A 206 9.84 -7.41 5.34
CA ARG A 206 9.71 -8.52 6.28
C ARG A 206 11.09 -8.86 6.83
N VAL A 207 11.28 -8.70 8.14
CA VAL A 207 12.52 -9.06 8.83
C VAL A 207 12.58 -10.58 9.04
N ARG A 208 11.47 -11.13 9.52
CA ARG A 208 11.23 -12.57 9.68
C ARG A 208 9.73 -12.83 9.66
N ARG A 209 9.34 -14.09 9.65
CA ARG A 209 7.92 -14.48 9.66
C ARG A 209 7.17 -13.83 10.83
N GLY A 210 6.11 -13.06 10.53
CA GLY A 210 5.30 -12.35 11.52
C GLY A 210 5.95 -11.11 12.14
N TYR A 211 7.05 -10.61 11.54
CA TYR A 211 7.75 -9.41 11.99
C TYR A 211 8.16 -8.54 10.81
N TYR A 212 7.81 -7.27 10.88
CA TYR A 212 7.99 -6.30 9.81
C TYR A 212 8.63 -5.02 10.33
N GLU A 213 9.30 -4.34 9.45
CA GLU A 213 9.73 -2.96 9.63
C GLU A 213 9.19 -2.10 8.51
N ALA A 214 8.78 -0.90 8.86
CA ALA A 214 8.30 0.11 7.94
C ALA A 214 9.12 1.39 8.12
N GLU A 215 9.65 1.89 7.02
CA GLU A 215 10.45 3.10 6.93
C GLU A 215 9.69 4.16 6.15
N TYR A 216 9.59 5.37 6.70
CA TYR A 216 9.04 6.51 5.99
C TYR A 216 10.13 7.12 5.10
N VAL A 217 9.90 7.14 3.80
CA VAL A 217 10.83 7.69 2.82
C VAL A 217 10.21 8.90 2.17
N ARG A 218 10.82 10.08 2.36
CA ARG A 218 10.33 11.30 1.72
C ARG A 218 10.46 11.16 0.20
N MET A 219 9.34 11.35 -0.50
CA MET A 219 9.30 11.38 -1.97
C MET A 219 9.55 12.79 -2.49
N HIS A 220 8.87 13.76 -1.91
CA HIS A 220 9.01 15.18 -2.21
C HIS A 220 8.36 16.06 -1.12
N ASP A 221 9.01 17.15 -0.76
CA ASP A 221 8.53 18.12 0.24
C ASP A 221 7.51 19.11 -0.33
N ALA A 222 7.62 19.46 -1.61
CA ALA A 222 6.74 20.37 -2.33
C ALA A 222 6.23 19.77 -3.64
N PRO A 223 5.31 18.77 -3.63
CA PRO A 223 4.84 18.10 -4.83
C PRO A 223 4.26 19.00 -5.92
N SER A 224 3.74 20.18 -5.54
CA SER A 224 3.22 21.17 -6.49
C SER A 224 4.27 21.74 -7.44
N SER A 225 5.57 21.65 -7.10
CA SER A 225 6.67 22.06 -7.96
C SER A 225 7.03 21.03 -9.03
N LEU A 226 6.57 19.80 -8.89
CA LEU A 226 6.84 18.74 -9.86
C LEU A 226 5.96 18.86 -11.11
N PRO A 227 6.44 18.45 -12.28
CA PRO A 227 5.59 18.22 -13.46
C PRO A 227 4.43 17.26 -13.15
N ASP A 228 3.37 17.34 -13.94
CA ASP A 228 2.23 16.42 -13.79
C ASP A 228 2.65 14.98 -14.01
N PHE A 229 2.14 14.11 -13.13
CA PHE A 229 2.38 12.66 -13.09
C PHE A 229 3.77 12.22 -12.61
N GLU A 230 4.72 13.16 -12.36
CA GLU A 230 6.05 12.78 -11.89
C GLU A 230 6.03 12.19 -10.47
N LEU A 231 5.22 12.75 -9.56
CA LEU A 231 5.08 12.16 -8.22
C LEU A 231 4.53 10.73 -8.27
N THR A 232 3.59 10.47 -9.17
CA THR A 232 3.06 9.12 -9.41
C THR A 232 4.14 8.20 -9.95
N ALA A 233 5.00 8.68 -10.86
CA ALA A 233 6.12 7.92 -11.39
C ALA A 233 7.17 7.61 -10.32
N ILE A 234 7.50 8.56 -9.44
CA ILE A 234 8.39 8.34 -8.28
C ILE A 234 7.84 7.22 -7.40
N TYR A 235 6.54 7.27 -7.05
CA TYR A 235 5.89 6.24 -6.26
C TYR A 235 6.03 4.85 -6.88
N PHE A 236 5.75 4.70 -8.17
CA PHE A 236 5.82 3.40 -8.82
C PHE A 236 7.24 2.87 -8.93
N ARG A 237 8.24 3.74 -9.13
CA ARG A 237 9.67 3.36 -9.08
C ARG A 237 10.06 2.82 -7.69
N MET A 238 9.65 3.51 -6.62
CA MET A 238 9.93 3.09 -5.24
C MET A 238 9.24 1.77 -4.87
N LEU A 239 8.00 1.59 -5.31
CA LEU A 239 7.26 0.36 -5.11
C LEU A 239 7.89 -0.80 -5.89
N GLU A 240 8.28 -0.59 -7.15
CA GLU A 240 8.96 -1.60 -7.96
C GLU A 240 10.29 -2.02 -7.34
N ASP A 241 11.09 -1.07 -6.84
CA ASP A 241 12.33 -1.38 -6.13
C ASP A 241 12.08 -2.26 -4.89
N ALA A 242 11.07 -1.94 -4.09
CA ALA A 242 10.68 -2.77 -2.94
C ALA A 242 10.25 -4.19 -3.37
N ILE A 243 9.46 -4.31 -4.44
CA ILE A 243 9.01 -5.60 -4.98
C ILE A 243 10.19 -6.42 -5.51
N ARG A 244 11.14 -5.80 -6.21
CA ARG A 244 12.33 -6.50 -6.74
C ARG A 244 13.22 -7.05 -5.61
N ARG A 245 13.29 -6.37 -4.46
CA ARG A 245 14.05 -6.82 -3.28
C ARG A 245 13.38 -7.98 -2.55
N GLN A 246 12.06 -7.96 -2.35
CA GLN A 246 11.28 -9.00 -1.68
C GLN A 246 10.01 -9.35 -2.50
N PRO A 247 10.14 -10.01 -3.66
CA PRO A 247 9.04 -10.20 -4.59
C PRO A 247 7.88 -11.01 -4.01
N GLU A 248 8.14 -11.89 -3.06
CA GLU A 248 7.11 -12.67 -2.39
C GLU A 248 6.12 -11.84 -1.55
N LEU A 249 6.43 -10.57 -1.26
CA LEU A 249 5.58 -9.72 -0.41
C LEU A 249 4.52 -8.93 -1.18
N TYR A 250 4.54 -8.93 -2.52
CA TYR A 250 3.56 -8.21 -3.32
C TYR A 250 2.30 -9.04 -3.58
N LEU A 251 1.14 -8.38 -3.72
CA LEU A 251 -0.17 -9.04 -3.90
C LEU A 251 -0.36 -9.59 -5.32
N TRP A 252 0.37 -10.64 -5.69
CA TRP A 252 0.35 -11.24 -7.03
C TRP A 252 -0.98 -11.87 -7.43
N THR A 253 -1.90 -12.09 -6.49
CA THR A 253 -3.26 -12.59 -6.83
C THR A 253 -4.11 -11.53 -7.51
N HIS A 254 -3.77 -10.24 -7.44
CA HIS A 254 -4.47 -9.18 -8.16
C HIS A 254 -4.15 -9.24 -9.67
N ARG A 255 -5.16 -9.05 -10.54
CA ARG A 255 -4.95 -8.96 -12.00
C ARG A 255 -4.46 -7.55 -12.37
N ARG A 256 -3.24 -7.20 -11.91
CA ARG A 256 -2.68 -5.85 -12.05
C ARG A 256 -2.53 -5.43 -13.50
N PHE A 257 -2.12 -6.35 -14.36
CA PHE A 257 -1.77 -6.09 -15.75
C PHE A 257 -2.94 -6.28 -16.74
N LYS A 258 -4.17 -6.42 -16.25
CA LYS A 258 -5.36 -6.68 -17.11
C LYS A 258 -5.65 -5.59 -18.13
N HIS A 259 -5.15 -4.38 -17.94
CA HIS A 259 -5.31 -3.22 -18.82
C HIS A 259 -3.96 -2.66 -19.27
N ALA A 260 -2.87 -3.42 -19.11
CA ALA A 260 -1.57 -3.08 -19.67
C ALA A 260 -1.66 -3.01 -21.20
N ARG A 261 -0.93 -2.08 -21.80
CA ARG A 261 -0.75 -2.05 -23.25
C ARG A 261 0.13 -3.23 -23.65
N LYS A 262 -0.18 -3.83 -24.79
CA LYS A 262 0.74 -4.82 -25.37
C LYS A 262 1.99 -4.06 -25.82
N GLN A 263 3.16 -4.58 -25.45
CA GLN A 263 4.39 -4.10 -26.08
C GLN A 263 4.24 -4.35 -27.58
N ALA A 264 4.46 -3.30 -28.40
CA ALA A 264 4.64 -3.49 -29.83
C ALA A 264 5.90 -4.35 -29.98
N GLY A 265 5.76 -5.58 -30.47
CA GLY A 265 6.85 -6.47 -30.80
C GLY A 265 7.67 -5.93 -31.95
#